data_a06786a1787a6e0bb26208a24c153aea
#
_entry.id   a06786a1787a6e0bb26208a24c153aea
#
_cell.length_a   1.000
_cell.length_b   1.000
_cell.length_c   1.000
_cell.angle_alpha   90.00
_cell.angle_beta   90.00
_cell.angle_gamma   90.00
#
_symmetry.space_group_name_H-M   'P 1'
#
loop_
_entity.id
_entity.type
_entity.pdbx_description
1 polymer ?
#
loop_
_entity_poly.entity_id
_entity_poly.type
_entity_poly.pdbx_seq_one_letter_code
_entity_poly.pdbx_strand_id
1 'polypeptide(L)'
;KIQKFGSCHQALKIHQADAHWKDAVMQLWETSFADETKASSQYYFTHFYHEEDTWLLTSQQELISMLQLRPMDISLHGKKERVYFVVGVATQKAYEGCGYMKQLLHSVLQKEPYASANFILLQAYDWEIYKSSGFVETYMCKRWKLDKQAYLQDEEKGKLTSQFTISALVDIYQTYTKDKEGYRIRDKDYFIQQFLPYADLWQQTLYVYEEDQQPCGYLLIEEHEQDVEVIECAYTTPKVFTNMLSHLAQTTKKVYLRTSVEEDVIGKGKLMTVMMVKQLHKPSLPLEHLYINETI
;
A
#
# COMPACT_ATOMS: atom_id res chain seq x y z
N LYS A 1 -15.81 37.95 -19.22
CA LYS A 1 -17.23 37.68 -18.85
C LYS A 1 -17.22 36.34 -18.12
N ILE A 2 -17.26 36.42 -16.82
CA ILE A 2 -17.39 35.25 -15.93
C ILE A 2 -18.85 34.87 -16.00
N GLN A 3 -19.18 33.77 -16.65
CA GLN A 3 -20.50 33.15 -16.52
C GLN A 3 -20.65 32.65 -15.09
N LYS A 4 -21.45 33.36 -14.31
CA LYS A 4 -22.01 32.86 -13.04
C LYS A 4 -22.86 31.64 -13.40
N PHE A 5 -22.36 30.43 -13.10
CA PHE A 5 -23.20 29.25 -13.06
C PHE A 5 -24.25 29.46 -11.97
N GLY A 6 -25.49 29.42 -12.39
CA GLY A 6 -26.63 29.60 -11.51
C GLY A 6 -26.62 28.61 -10.37
N SER A 7 -26.95 29.09 -9.18
CA SER A 7 -27.18 28.31 -7.98
C SER A 7 -28.41 27.41 -8.15
N CYS A 8 -28.25 26.30 -8.83
CA CYS A 8 -29.17 25.20 -8.72
C CYS A 8 -28.72 24.43 -7.47
N HIS A 9 -29.50 24.48 -6.39
CA HIS A 9 -29.33 23.61 -5.22
C HIS A 9 -29.68 22.21 -5.63
N GLN A 10 -28.78 21.55 -6.34
CA GLN A 10 -28.90 20.14 -6.68
C GLN A 10 -28.73 19.34 -5.39
N ALA A 11 -29.72 18.50 -5.08
CA ALA A 11 -29.70 17.67 -3.89
C ALA A 11 -28.56 16.64 -4.00
N LEU A 12 -27.49 16.87 -3.23
CA LEU A 12 -26.38 15.93 -3.09
C LEU A 12 -26.81 14.73 -2.24
N LYS A 13 -26.44 13.54 -2.67
CA LYS A 13 -26.67 12.30 -1.95
C LYS A 13 -25.36 11.58 -1.69
N ILE A 14 -25.19 11.07 -0.46
CA ILE A 14 -24.10 10.19 -0.08
C ILE A 14 -24.68 8.82 0.22
N HIS A 15 -24.27 7.82 -0.53
CA HIS A 15 -24.76 6.45 -0.42
C HIS A 15 -23.70 5.43 -0.82
N GLN A 16 -23.89 4.17 -0.44
CA GLN A 16 -23.10 3.07 -0.95
C GLN A 16 -23.38 2.84 -2.43
N ALA A 17 -22.38 2.37 -3.16
CA ALA A 17 -22.56 1.92 -4.53
C ALA A 17 -23.43 0.66 -4.58
N ASP A 18 -24.03 0.44 -5.73
CA ASP A 18 -24.64 -0.81 -6.16
C ASP A 18 -24.13 -1.16 -7.57
N ALA A 19 -24.61 -2.26 -8.11
CA ALA A 19 -24.16 -2.74 -9.43
C ALA A 19 -24.40 -1.73 -10.57
N HIS A 20 -25.39 -0.83 -10.42
CA HIS A 20 -25.67 0.22 -11.40
C HIS A 20 -24.52 1.23 -11.54
N TRP A 21 -23.77 1.47 -10.46
CA TRP A 21 -22.70 2.47 -10.43
C TRP A 21 -21.33 1.93 -10.84
N LYS A 22 -21.16 0.62 -11.01
CA LYS A 22 -19.86 -0.01 -11.26
C LYS A 22 -19.12 0.60 -12.45
N ASP A 23 -19.80 0.79 -13.56
CA ASP A 23 -19.16 1.36 -14.77
C ASP A 23 -18.76 2.82 -14.58
N ALA A 24 -19.58 3.62 -13.91
CA ALA A 24 -19.26 5.02 -13.60
C ALA A 24 -18.08 5.12 -12.61
N VAL A 25 -18.02 4.25 -11.62
CA VAL A 25 -16.91 4.16 -10.66
C VAL A 25 -15.63 3.76 -11.37
N MET A 26 -15.67 2.74 -12.23
CA MET A 26 -14.51 2.28 -13.01
C MET A 26 -14.02 3.37 -13.96
N GLN A 27 -14.91 4.08 -14.63
CA GLN A 27 -14.55 5.19 -15.51
C GLN A 27 -13.89 6.35 -14.75
N LEU A 28 -14.42 6.71 -13.58
CA LEU A 28 -13.82 7.75 -12.74
C LEU A 28 -12.44 7.31 -12.22
N TRP A 29 -12.27 6.04 -11.86
CA TRP A 29 -10.99 5.46 -11.49
C TRP A 29 -9.97 5.59 -12.63
N GLU A 30 -10.27 5.10 -13.81
CA GLU A 30 -9.38 5.12 -14.98
C GLU A 30 -8.98 6.54 -15.41
N THR A 31 -9.86 7.51 -15.23
CA THR A 31 -9.58 8.92 -15.58
C THR A 31 -8.81 9.66 -14.49
N SER A 32 -8.83 9.18 -13.25
CA SER A 32 -8.22 9.86 -12.10
C SER A 32 -6.83 9.32 -11.75
N PHE A 33 -6.54 8.06 -12.06
CA PHE A 33 -5.29 7.39 -11.70
C PHE A 33 -4.47 7.07 -12.96
N ALA A 34 -3.67 8.05 -13.40
CA ALA A 34 -2.92 7.97 -14.65
C ALA A 34 -1.80 6.89 -14.63
N ASP A 35 -1.33 6.49 -13.44
CA ASP A 35 -0.30 5.47 -13.28
C ASP A 35 -0.87 4.04 -13.37
N GLU A 36 -2.19 3.90 -13.29
CA GLU A 36 -2.87 2.62 -13.45
C GLU A 36 -2.86 2.17 -14.92
N THR A 37 -2.54 0.89 -15.12
CA THR A 37 -2.72 0.26 -16.43
C THR A 37 -4.16 -0.24 -16.56
N LYS A 38 -4.63 -0.43 -17.79
CA LYS A 38 -5.94 -1.05 -18.02
C LYS A 38 -6.00 -2.46 -17.40
N ALA A 39 -4.90 -3.21 -17.44
CA ALA A 39 -4.83 -4.55 -16.86
C ALA A 39 -4.92 -4.53 -15.33
N SER A 40 -4.22 -3.61 -14.65
CA SER A 40 -4.29 -3.47 -13.19
C SER A 40 -5.67 -3.02 -12.72
N SER A 41 -6.28 -2.04 -13.41
CA SER A 41 -7.65 -1.60 -13.13
C SER A 41 -8.66 -2.74 -13.31
N GLN A 42 -8.60 -3.48 -14.41
CA GLN A 42 -9.47 -4.64 -14.62
C GLN A 42 -9.30 -5.70 -13.55
N TYR A 43 -8.06 -6.00 -13.17
CA TYR A 43 -7.77 -6.95 -12.11
C TYR A 43 -8.39 -6.50 -10.77
N TYR A 44 -8.19 -5.23 -10.41
CA TYR A 44 -8.77 -4.64 -9.21
C TYR A 44 -10.30 -4.76 -9.20
N PHE A 45 -10.98 -4.33 -10.24
CA PHE A 45 -12.44 -4.36 -10.34
C PHE A 45 -13.03 -5.77 -10.45
N THR A 46 -12.22 -6.75 -10.81
CA THR A 46 -12.65 -8.16 -10.85
C THR A 46 -12.49 -8.85 -9.49
N HIS A 47 -11.43 -8.53 -8.74
CA HIS A 47 -11.03 -9.32 -7.57
C HIS A 47 -11.17 -8.59 -6.23
N PHE A 48 -11.14 -7.25 -6.22
CA PHE A 48 -11.08 -6.47 -4.98
C PHE A 48 -12.17 -5.42 -4.84
N TYR A 49 -12.79 -5.03 -5.92
CA TYR A 49 -13.88 -4.07 -5.87
C TYR A 49 -15.13 -4.72 -5.27
N HIS A 50 -15.70 -4.06 -4.25
CA HIS A 50 -16.95 -4.41 -3.63
C HIS A 50 -17.84 -3.17 -3.54
N GLU A 51 -19.10 -3.30 -3.97
CA GLU A 51 -20.06 -2.20 -3.89
C GLU A 51 -20.27 -1.75 -2.43
N GLU A 52 -20.32 -2.69 -1.50
CA GLU A 52 -20.49 -2.41 -0.07
C GLU A 52 -19.35 -1.61 0.57
N ASP A 53 -18.15 -1.65 0.00
CA ASP A 53 -17.00 -0.86 0.46
C ASP A 53 -16.90 0.49 -0.23
N THR A 54 -17.74 0.73 -1.25
CA THR A 54 -17.66 1.91 -2.13
C THR A 54 -18.73 2.91 -1.78
N TRP A 55 -18.32 4.14 -1.53
CA TRP A 55 -19.18 5.25 -1.19
C TRP A 55 -19.13 6.34 -2.26
N LEU A 56 -20.31 6.85 -2.59
CA LEU A 56 -20.52 7.80 -3.67
C LEU A 56 -21.15 9.08 -3.14
N LEU A 57 -20.71 10.20 -3.70
CA LEU A 57 -21.41 11.46 -3.66
C LEU A 57 -21.95 11.74 -5.06
N THR A 58 -23.27 11.83 -5.16
CA THR A 58 -23.99 11.95 -6.43
C THR A 58 -24.93 13.14 -6.43
N SER A 59 -25.25 13.64 -7.63
CA SER A 59 -26.32 14.60 -7.87
C SER A 59 -27.07 14.23 -9.15
N GLN A 60 -28.39 14.10 -9.10
CA GLN A 60 -29.23 13.81 -10.27
C GLN A 60 -28.72 12.62 -11.13
N GLN A 61 -28.29 11.54 -10.49
CA GLN A 61 -27.69 10.36 -11.13
C GLN A 61 -26.30 10.58 -11.78
N GLU A 62 -25.67 11.71 -11.48
CA GLU A 62 -24.26 11.95 -11.84
C GLU A 62 -23.36 11.61 -10.65
N LEU A 63 -22.30 10.83 -10.90
CA LEU A 63 -21.26 10.57 -9.92
C LEU A 63 -20.33 11.77 -9.83
N ILE A 64 -20.23 12.39 -8.67
CA ILE A 64 -19.38 13.57 -8.42
C ILE A 64 -18.06 13.17 -7.80
N SER A 65 -18.13 12.35 -6.74
CA SER A 65 -16.94 11.92 -5.98
C SER A 65 -17.17 10.51 -5.43
N MET A 66 -16.08 9.77 -5.28
CA MET A 66 -16.10 8.42 -4.75
C MET A 66 -14.93 8.17 -3.79
N LEU A 67 -15.08 7.19 -2.92
CA LEU A 67 -14.02 6.56 -2.17
C LEU A 67 -14.41 5.13 -1.82
N GLN A 68 -13.40 4.32 -1.53
CA GLN A 68 -13.59 2.97 -1.02
C GLN A 68 -12.91 2.84 0.33
N LEU A 69 -13.52 2.09 1.23
CA LEU A 69 -12.98 1.74 2.55
C LEU A 69 -12.84 0.23 2.63
N ARG A 70 -11.68 -0.27 2.23
CA ARG A 70 -11.40 -1.70 2.22
C ARG A 70 -11.04 -2.18 3.62
N PRO A 71 -11.68 -3.27 4.10
CA PRO A 71 -11.30 -3.87 5.36
C PRO A 71 -9.91 -4.49 5.26
N MET A 72 -9.11 -4.31 6.30
CA MET A 72 -7.76 -4.88 6.42
C MET A 72 -7.53 -5.30 7.87
N ASP A 73 -6.85 -6.41 8.06
CA ASP A 73 -6.44 -6.86 9.38
C ASP A 73 -4.96 -6.58 9.60
N ILE A 74 -4.65 -5.88 10.67
CA ILE A 74 -3.29 -5.64 11.15
C ILE A 74 -3.05 -6.37 12.46
N SER A 75 -1.79 -6.65 12.76
CA SER A 75 -1.38 -7.15 14.06
C SER A 75 -0.96 -5.99 14.96
N LEU A 76 -1.58 -5.89 16.12
CA LEU A 76 -1.30 -4.85 17.10
C LEU A 76 -1.25 -5.46 18.50
N HIS A 77 -0.08 -5.36 19.17
CA HIS A 77 0.17 -5.99 20.46
C HIS A 77 -0.16 -7.49 20.47
N GLY A 78 0.19 -8.19 19.40
CA GLY A 78 -0.07 -9.62 19.23
C GLY A 78 -1.54 -9.99 18.98
N LYS A 79 -2.41 -9.02 18.74
CA LYS A 79 -3.84 -9.22 18.46
C LYS A 79 -4.20 -8.73 17.08
N LYS A 80 -5.18 -9.37 16.47
CA LYS A 80 -5.77 -8.93 15.23
C LYS A 80 -6.66 -7.71 15.47
N GLU A 81 -6.38 -6.63 14.75
CA GLU A 81 -7.16 -5.40 14.74
C GLU A 81 -7.72 -5.15 13.33
N ARG A 82 -9.03 -5.01 13.21
CA ARG A 82 -9.69 -4.62 11.97
C ARG A 82 -9.54 -3.12 11.77
N VAL A 83 -8.97 -2.73 10.64
CA VAL A 83 -8.85 -1.35 10.18
C VAL A 83 -9.46 -1.21 8.79
N TYR A 84 -9.66 0.03 8.35
CA TYR A 84 -10.16 0.30 7.01
C TYR A 84 -9.17 1.15 6.25
N PHE A 85 -8.89 0.72 5.04
CA PHE A 85 -7.93 1.37 4.15
C PHE A 85 -8.68 2.15 3.07
N VAL A 86 -8.48 3.47 3.06
CA VAL A 86 -9.09 4.38 2.08
C VAL A 86 -8.37 4.21 0.76
N VAL A 87 -9.09 3.82 -0.26
CA VAL A 87 -8.58 3.68 -1.64
C VAL A 87 -9.53 4.29 -2.64
N GLY A 88 -9.05 4.55 -3.84
CA GLY A 88 -9.89 5.00 -4.94
C GLY A 88 -10.59 6.33 -4.70
N VAL A 89 -9.96 7.24 -3.95
CA VAL A 89 -10.53 8.57 -3.73
C VAL A 89 -10.41 9.38 -5.00
N ALA A 90 -11.53 9.70 -5.60
CA ALA A 90 -11.56 10.47 -6.83
C ALA A 90 -12.77 11.42 -6.86
N THR A 91 -12.57 12.57 -7.48
CA THR A 91 -13.62 13.56 -7.75
C THR A 91 -13.55 13.90 -9.22
N GLN A 92 -14.70 13.99 -9.89
CA GLN A 92 -14.73 14.44 -11.26
C GLN A 92 -14.07 15.81 -11.41
N LYS A 93 -13.29 15.99 -12.45
CA LYS A 93 -12.50 17.21 -12.70
C LYS A 93 -13.33 18.50 -12.64
N ALA A 94 -14.56 18.45 -13.11
CA ALA A 94 -15.49 19.60 -13.09
C ALA A 94 -15.86 20.05 -11.65
N TYR A 95 -15.69 19.18 -10.67
CA TYR A 95 -16.08 19.41 -9.27
C TYR A 95 -14.87 19.46 -8.31
N GLU A 96 -13.66 19.38 -8.83
CA GLU A 96 -12.44 19.55 -8.03
C GLU A 96 -12.39 20.91 -7.34
N GLY A 97 -11.81 20.96 -6.17
CA GLY A 97 -11.72 22.20 -5.35
C GLY A 97 -13.01 22.63 -4.67
N CYS A 98 -14.14 21.94 -4.89
CA CYS A 98 -15.42 22.25 -4.26
C CYS A 98 -15.60 21.66 -2.84
N GLY A 99 -14.63 20.88 -2.35
CA GLY A 99 -14.67 20.25 -1.03
C GLY A 99 -15.48 18.96 -0.95
N TYR A 100 -15.98 18.44 -2.06
CA TYR A 100 -16.84 17.27 -2.08
C TYR A 100 -16.17 15.99 -1.58
N MET A 101 -14.88 15.78 -1.87
CA MET A 101 -14.11 14.67 -1.32
C MET A 101 -14.09 14.69 0.21
N LYS A 102 -13.81 15.88 0.81
CA LYS A 102 -13.78 16.02 2.27
C LYS A 102 -15.15 15.80 2.89
N GLN A 103 -16.19 16.30 2.24
CA GLN A 103 -17.59 16.10 2.67
C GLN A 103 -17.95 14.61 2.65
N LEU A 104 -17.61 13.90 1.57
CA LEU A 104 -17.84 12.47 1.43
C LEU A 104 -17.09 11.69 2.51
N LEU A 105 -15.77 11.89 2.62
CA LEU A 105 -14.94 11.21 3.60
C LEU A 105 -15.43 11.42 5.04
N HIS A 106 -15.68 12.68 5.42
CA HIS A 106 -16.20 13.00 6.75
C HIS A 106 -17.53 12.31 7.03
N SER A 107 -18.46 12.37 6.10
CA SER A 107 -19.78 11.77 6.25
C SER A 107 -19.73 10.25 6.38
N VAL A 108 -18.86 9.60 5.59
CA VAL A 108 -18.73 8.14 5.59
C VAL A 108 -18.10 7.64 6.89
N LEU A 109 -17.09 8.33 7.41
CA LEU A 109 -16.40 7.95 8.65
C LEU A 109 -17.30 8.07 9.91
N GLN A 110 -18.47 8.71 9.81
CA GLN A 110 -19.49 8.73 10.87
C GLN A 110 -20.43 7.50 10.84
N LYS A 111 -20.30 6.65 9.83
CA LYS A 111 -21.16 5.48 9.64
C LYS A 111 -20.49 4.20 10.13
N GLU A 112 -21.30 3.25 10.61
CA GLU A 112 -20.80 1.91 10.89
C GLU A 112 -20.52 1.15 9.57
N PRO A 113 -19.49 0.30 9.57
CA PRO A 113 -18.64 -0.09 10.70
C PRO A 113 -17.43 0.84 10.96
N TYR A 114 -17.26 1.88 10.17
CA TYR A 114 -16.05 2.75 10.21
C TYR A 114 -15.99 3.59 11.49
N ALA A 115 -17.12 4.08 11.97
CA ALA A 115 -17.21 4.88 13.18
C ALA A 115 -16.73 4.14 14.44
N SER A 116 -16.86 2.82 14.46
CA SER A 116 -16.38 1.95 15.56
C SER A 116 -14.94 1.47 15.37
N ALA A 117 -14.31 1.72 14.23
CA ALA A 117 -12.92 1.34 14.00
C ALA A 117 -11.96 2.22 14.80
N ASN A 118 -10.85 1.66 15.30
CA ASN A 118 -9.84 2.47 16.00
C ASN A 118 -9.01 3.31 15.02
N PHE A 119 -8.75 2.78 13.82
CA PHE A 119 -7.87 3.40 12.85
C PHE A 119 -8.43 3.33 11.44
N ILE A 120 -8.25 4.42 10.71
CA ILE A 120 -8.44 4.52 9.26
C ILE A 120 -7.08 4.80 8.64
N LEU A 121 -6.67 4.00 7.67
CA LEU A 121 -5.41 4.10 6.97
C LEU A 121 -5.61 4.72 5.59
N LEU A 122 -4.62 5.48 5.13
CA LEU A 122 -4.67 6.15 3.83
C LEU A 122 -3.27 6.29 3.25
N GLN A 123 -3.14 5.98 1.97
CA GLN A 123 -1.96 6.30 1.17
C GLN A 123 -2.34 7.36 0.14
N ALA A 124 -1.56 8.44 0.04
CA ALA A 124 -1.89 9.57 -0.81
C ALA A 124 -0.68 10.00 -1.65
N TYR A 125 -0.96 10.53 -2.84
CA TYR A 125 0.05 11.25 -3.62
C TYR A 125 0.39 12.60 -3.00
N ASP A 126 -0.62 13.30 -2.50
CA ASP A 126 -0.47 14.57 -1.78
C ASP A 126 -1.00 14.42 -0.35
N TRP A 127 -0.09 14.30 0.60
CA TRP A 127 -0.38 14.13 2.02
C TRP A 127 -1.08 15.35 2.63
N GLU A 128 -0.81 16.56 2.12
CA GLU A 128 -1.36 17.81 2.66
C GLU A 128 -2.89 17.87 2.56
N ILE A 129 -3.47 17.28 1.52
CA ILE A 129 -4.92 17.27 1.29
C ILE A 129 -5.68 16.65 2.47
N TYR A 130 -5.09 15.63 3.12
CA TYR A 130 -5.77 14.83 4.16
C TYR A 130 -5.47 15.30 5.60
N LYS A 131 -4.47 16.16 5.81
CA LYS A 131 -4.12 16.66 7.14
C LYS A 131 -5.29 17.40 7.79
N SER A 132 -6.01 18.21 7.03
CA SER A 132 -7.20 18.93 7.52
C SER A 132 -8.37 18.00 7.89
N SER A 133 -8.36 16.75 7.42
CA SER A 133 -9.33 15.71 7.78
C SER A 133 -8.89 14.86 8.98
N GLY A 134 -7.77 15.22 9.62
CA GLY A 134 -7.27 14.55 10.83
C GLY A 134 -6.37 13.34 10.57
N PHE A 135 -5.87 13.18 9.35
CA PHE A 135 -4.87 12.16 9.04
C PHE A 135 -3.47 12.66 9.35
N VAL A 136 -2.64 11.79 9.90
CA VAL A 136 -1.25 12.06 10.28
C VAL A 136 -0.34 11.06 9.60
N GLU A 137 0.79 11.53 9.08
CA GLU A 137 1.85 10.67 8.55
C GLU A 137 2.39 9.80 9.69
N THR A 138 2.15 8.50 9.62
CA THR A 138 2.38 7.59 10.76
C THR A 138 3.32 6.44 10.42
N TYR A 139 3.05 5.72 9.34
CA TYR A 139 3.95 4.66 8.90
C TYR A 139 5.04 5.24 8.01
N MET A 140 6.28 4.96 8.37
CA MET A 140 7.46 5.43 7.66
C MET A 140 8.29 4.23 7.18
N CYS A 141 9.07 4.44 6.12
CA CYS A 141 10.13 3.55 5.68
C CYS A 141 11.41 4.33 5.41
N LYS A 142 12.52 3.64 5.26
CA LYS A 142 13.74 4.21 4.72
C LYS A 142 13.99 3.67 3.31
N ARG A 143 14.25 4.57 2.37
CA ARG A 143 14.74 4.21 1.05
C ARG A 143 16.24 4.49 0.99
N TRP A 144 17.00 3.46 0.69
CA TRP A 144 18.47 3.48 0.66
C TRP A 144 18.97 3.44 -0.76
N LYS A 145 20.03 4.19 -1.02
CA LYS A 145 20.95 3.89 -2.11
C LYS A 145 22.07 3.07 -1.53
N LEU A 146 22.16 1.80 -1.91
CA LEU A 146 23.10 0.83 -1.34
C LEU A 146 24.55 1.22 -1.67
N ASP A 147 25.42 1.21 -0.67
CA ASP A 147 26.86 1.19 -0.90
C ASP A 147 27.29 -0.25 -1.20
N LYS A 148 27.33 -0.59 -2.47
CA LYS A 148 27.59 -1.96 -2.91
C LYS A 148 28.96 -2.48 -2.47
N GLN A 149 29.98 -1.62 -2.41
CA GLN A 149 31.32 -2.03 -2.00
C GLN A 149 31.35 -2.59 -0.58
N ALA A 150 30.53 -2.06 0.30
CA ALA A 150 30.43 -2.52 1.68
C ALA A 150 29.83 -3.95 1.83
N TYR A 151 29.18 -4.44 0.78
CA TYR A 151 28.49 -5.74 0.81
C TYR A 151 29.12 -6.80 -0.10
N LEU A 152 30.15 -6.46 -0.88
CA LEU A 152 30.86 -7.46 -1.66
C LEU A 152 31.56 -8.46 -0.74
N GLN A 153 31.39 -9.74 -1.04
CA GLN A 153 31.99 -10.86 -0.33
C GLN A 153 32.80 -11.71 -1.33
N ASP A 154 33.88 -12.33 -0.86
CA ASP A 154 34.70 -13.23 -1.67
C ASP A 154 33.96 -14.51 -2.06
N GLU A 155 33.06 -14.98 -1.19
CA GLU A 155 32.22 -16.13 -1.43
C GLU A 155 30.74 -15.74 -1.18
N GLU A 156 29.91 -15.96 -2.17
CA GLU A 156 28.45 -15.81 -1.99
C GLU A 156 27.92 -16.97 -1.15
N LYS A 157 27.09 -16.62 -0.16
CA LYS A 157 26.33 -17.60 0.61
C LYS A 157 24.91 -17.66 0.08
N GLY A 158 24.38 -18.86 0.00
CA GLY A 158 23.03 -19.10 -0.48
C GLY A 158 22.83 -18.76 -1.95
N LYS A 159 21.58 -18.66 -2.36
CA LYS A 159 21.20 -18.30 -3.72
C LYS A 159 19.86 -17.59 -3.79
N LEU A 160 19.69 -16.76 -4.79
CA LEU A 160 18.39 -16.22 -5.18
C LEU A 160 17.75 -17.13 -6.23
N THR A 161 16.48 -17.46 -6.05
CA THR A 161 15.70 -18.29 -6.97
C THR A 161 14.32 -17.69 -7.21
N SER A 162 13.79 -17.86 -8.42
CA SER A 162 12.40 -17.54 -8.76
C SER A 162 11.45 -18.71 -8.52
N GLN A 163 11.95 -19.83 -8.04
CA GLN A 163 11.14 -21.00 -7.67
C GLN A 163 10.92 -21.02 -6.17
N PHE A 164 9.67 -21.01 -5.75
CA PHE A 164 9.30 -20.97 -4.34
C PHE A 164 7.90 -21.57 -4.12
N THR A 165 7.58 -21.84 -2.88
CA THR A 165 6.21 -22.19 -2.45
C THR A 165 5.56 -21.00 -1.77
N ILE A 166 4.24 -20.92 -1.84
CA ILE A 166 3.48 -19.87 -1.12
C ILE A 166 3.69 -19.99 0.39
N SER A 167 3.78 -21.21 0.91
CA SER A 167 4.05 -21.44 2.33
C SER A 167 5.36 -20.81 2.78
N ALA A 168 6.42 -20.89 1.96
CA ALA A 168 7.70 -20.27 2.28
C ALA A 168 7.58 -18.72 2.41
N LEU A 169 6.80 -18.09 1.52
CA LEU A 169 6.57 -16.63 1.61
C LEU A 169 5.83 -16.25 2.89
N VAL A 170 4.81 -17.03 3.26
CA VAL A 170 4.06 -16.82 4.51
C VAL A 170 4.98 -16.94 5.72
N ASP A 171 5.78 -18.02 5.78
CA ASP A 171 6.67 -18.30 6.91
C ASP A 171 7.76 -17.22 7.07
N ILE A 172 8.37 -16.79 5.94
CA ILE A 172 9.36 -15.72 5.93
C ILE A 172 8.73 -14.40 6.42
N TYR A 173 7.55 -14.04 5.90
CA TYR A 173 6.88 -12.81 6.28
C TYR A 173 6.48 -12.82 7.76
N GLN A 174 5.92 -13.92 8.26
CA GLN A 174 5.58 -14.07 9.68
C GLN A 174 6.81 -13.96 10.59
N THR A 175 7.93 -14.55 10.19
CA THR A 175 9.18 -14.44 10.94
C THR A 175 9.72 -13.01 10.93
N TYR A 176 9.70 -12.35 9.78
CA TYR A 176 10.15 -10.97 9.62
C TYR A 176 9.32 -9.98 10.44
N THR A 177 8.02 -10.20 10.55
CA THR A 177 7.11 -9.28 11.22
C THR A 177 6.85 -9.58 12.69
N LYS A 178 7.38 -10.67 13.24
CA LYS A 178 7.09 -11.14 14.61
C LYS A 178 7.36 -10.09 15.70
N ASP A 179 8.36 -9.24 15.50
CA ASP A 179 8.77 -8.19 16.45
C ASP A 179 8.32 -6.79 15.99
N LYS A 180 7.42 -6.73 15.01
CA LYS A 180 6.87 -5.48 14.46
C LYS A 180 5.45 -5.27 14.92
N GLU A 181 4.97 -4.04 14.78
CA GLU A 181 3.63 -3.62 15.17
C GLU A 181 2.89 -2.99 14.00
N GLY A 182 1.58 -3.12 14.01
CA GLY A 182 0.72 -2.50 13.00
C GLY A 182 0.87 -3.04 11.57
N TYR A 183 1.58 -4.16 11.40
CA TYR A 183 1.77 -4.75 10.08
C TYR A 183 0.51 -5.47 9.60
N ARG A 184 0.30 -5.49 8.29
CA ARG A 184 -0.78 -6.26 7.69
C ARG A 184 -0.56 -7.75 7.92
N ILE A 185 -1.61 -8.43 8.41
CA ILE A 185 -1.62 -9.89 8.49
C ILE A 185 -1.76 -10.44 7.08
N ARG A 186 -0.80 -11.27 6.67
CA ARG A 186 -0.76 -11.89 5.34
C ARG A 186 -0.82 -13.40 5.45
N ASP A 187 -1.77 -13.99 4.78
CA ASP A 187 -1.96 -15.42 4.64
C ASP A 187 -1.65 -15.90 3.20
N LYS A 188 -1.89 -17.17 2.93
CA LYS A 188 -1.69 -17.72 1.58
C LYS A 188 -2.55 -17.04 0.54
N ASP A 189 -3.82 -16.75 0.86
CA ASP A 189 -4.75 -16.12 -0.07
C ASP A 189 -4.29 -14.71 -0.44
N TYR A 190 -3.74 -13.95 0.51
CA TYR A 190 -3.14 -12.65 0.22
C TYR A 190 -2.01 -12.76 -0.82
N PHE A 191 -1.07 -13.70 -0.64
CA PHE A 191 0.03 -13.87 -1.60
C PHE A 191 -0.47 -14.31 -2.97
N ILE A 192 -1.43 -15.23 -3.02
CA ILE A 192 -1.98 -15.77 -4.27
C ILE A 192 -2.83 -14.75 -5.02
N GLN A 193 -3.69 -14.01 -4.33
CA GLN A 193 -4.70 -13.16 -4.95
C GLN A 193 -4.27 -11.70 -5.10
N GLN A 194 -3.37 -11.21 -4.26
CA GLN A 194 -2.95 -9.82 -4.27
C GLN A 194 -1.45 -9.66 -4.57
N PHE A 195 -0.58 -10.19 -3.74
CA PHE A 195 0.85 -9.89 -3.81
C PHE A 195 1.49 -10.31 -5.15
N LEU A 196 1.36 -11.58 -5.51
CA LEU A 196 1.94 -12.09 -6.76
C LEU A 196 1.28 -11.55 -8.03
N PRO A 197 -0.07 -11.45 -8.12
CA PRO A 197 -0.70 -10.85 -9.28
C PRO A 197 -0.33 -9.37 -9.49
N TYR A 198 -0.24 -8.59 -8.42
CA TYR A 198 0.20 -7.20 -8.56
C TYR A 198 1.67 -7.08 -8.92
N ALA A 199 2.53 -7.93 -8.36
CA ALA A 199 3.93 -8.01 -8.79
C ALA A 199 4.06 -8.24 -10.30
N ASP A 200 3.28 -9.16 -10.83
CA ASP A 200 3.24 -9.46 -12.28
C ASP A 200 2.70 -8.27 -13.10
N LEU A 201 1.59 -7.67 -12.68
CA LEU A 201 0.98 -6.51 -13.34
C LEU A 201 1.92 -5.30 -13.38
N TRP A 202 2.72 -5.09 -12.35
CA TRP A 202 3.70 -4.01 -12.26
C TRP A 202 5.10 -4.39 -12.77
N GLN A 203 5.23 -5.57 -13.41
CA GLN A 203 6.50 -6.09 -13.96
C GLN A 203 7.60 -6.21 -12.90
N GLN A 204 7.22 -6.54 -11.69
CA GLN A 204 8.12 -6.81 -10.59
C GLN A 204 8.44 -8.30 -10.53
N THR A 205 9.64 -8.66 -10.09
CA THR A 205 10.07 -10.03 -9.94
C THR A 205 10.32 -10.35 -8.48
N LEU A 206 9.73 -11.46 -8.02
CA LEU A 206 9.98 -11.99 -6.69
C LEU A 206 11.09 -13.05 -6.74
N TYR A 207 12.11 -12.83 -5.93
CA TYR A 207 13.17 -13.80 -5.66
C TYR A 207 13.10 -14.26 -4.23
N VAL A 208 13.19 -15.56 -4.02
CA VAL A 208 13.40 -16.16 -2.69
C VAL A 208 14.89 -16.43 -2.51
N TYR A 209 15.38 -16.09 -1.34
CA TYR A 209 16.74 -16.37 -0.91
C TYR A 209 16.76 -17.64 -0.08
N GLU A 210 17.65 -18.56 -0.44
CA GLU A 210 17.81 -19.86 0.21
C GLU A 210 19.24 -20.06 0.70
N GLU A 211 19.38 -20.59 1.92
CA GLU A 211 20.63 -21.17 2.43
C GLU A 211 20.40 -22.67 2.71
N ASP A 212 21.30 -23.52 2.24
CA ASP A 212 21.18 -24.98 2.39
C ASP A 212 19.80 -25.53 1.95
N GLN A 213 19.29 -25.02 0.84
CA GLN A 213 17.97 -25.34 0.26
C GLN A 213 16.77 -24.95 1.15
N GLN A 214 17.00 -24.14 2.18
CA GLN A 214 15.94 -23.62 3.05
C GLN A 214 15.64 -22.17 2.70
N PRO A 215 14.39 -21.85 2.32
CA PRO A 215 13.96 -20.45 2.13
C PRO A 215 14.09 -19.66 3.43
N CYS A 216 14.80 -18.55 3.39
CA CYS A 216 15.02 -17.71 4.57
C CYS A 216 14.90 -16.21 4.32
N GLY A 217 14.61 -15.79 3.10
CA GLY A 217 14.33 -14.42 2.75
C GLY A 217 13.65 -14.29 1.39
N TYR A 218 13.09 -13.13 1.09
CA TYR A 218 12.65 -12.80 -0.26
C TYR A 218 12.88 -11.33 -0.58
N LEU A 219 12.95 -11.04 -1.88
CA LEU A 219 13.09 -9.72 -2.48
C LEU A 219 12.05 -9.54 -3.58
N LEU A 220 11.24 -8.49 -3.49
CA LEU A 220 10.41 -8.04 -4.60
C LEU A 220 11.14 -6.90 -5.31
N ILE A 221 11.50 -7.12 -6.56
CA ILE A 221 12.40 -6.24 -7.33
C ILE A 221 11.70 -5.69 -8.56
N GLU A 222 11.87 -4.40 -8.75
CA GLU A 222 11.54 -3.69 -9.99
C GLU A 222 12.86 -3.31 -10.68
N GLU A 223 13.05 -3.79 -11.90
CA GLU A 223 14.31 -3.63 -12.61
C GLU A 223 14.15 -2.60 -13.73
N HIS A 224 15.00 -1.57 -13.71
CA HIS A 224 15.09 -0.53 -14.72
C HIS A 224 16.41 -0.63 -15.50
N GLU A 225 16.55 0.18 -16.53
CA GLU A 225 17.75 0.18 -17.36
C GLU A 225 19.02 0.51 -16.55
N GLN A 226 18.98 1.48 -15.65
CA GLN A 226 20.13 2.01 -14.91
C GLN A 226 20.18 1.57 -13.45
N ASP A 227 19.08 1.12 -12.90
CA ASP A 227 18.97 0.79 -11.49
C ASP A 227 18.01 -0.39 -11.21
N VAL A 228 18.09 -0.85 -9.99
CA VAL A 228 17.22 -1.88 -9.41
C VAL A 228 16.58 -1.27 -8.17
N GLU A 229 15.27 -1.31 -8.09
CA GLU A 229 14.52 -0.93 -6.89
C GLU A 229 13.99 -2.16 -6.19
N VAL A 230 14.43 -2.40 -4.96
CA VAL A 230 13.84 -3.42 -4.09
C VAL A 230 12.63 -2.81 -3.40
N ILE A 231 11.45 -3.20 -3.84
CA ILE A 231 10.17 -2.68 -3.35
C ILE A 231 9.86 -3.21 -1.96
N GLU A 232 10.15 -4.49 -1.74
CA GLU A 232 9.98 -5.14 -0.45
C GLU A 232 11.08 -6.18 -0.23
N CYS A 233 11.57 -6.27 0.99
CA CYS A 233 12.42 -7.36 1.44
C CYS A 233 11.93 -7.89 2.79
N ALA A 234 11.99 -9.20 2.96
CA ALA A 234 11.73 -9.86 4.22
C ALA A 234 12.76 -10.96 4.44
N TYR A 235 13.13 -11.20 5.67
CA TYR A 235 14.20 -12.13 6.03
C TYR A 235 14.02 -12.69 7.43
N THR A 236 14.64 -13.83 7.70
CA THR A 236 14.49 -14.52 8.98
C THR A 236 15.50 -14.08 10.04
N THR A 237 16.70 -13.62 9.61
CA THR A 237 17.74 -13.15 10.52
C THR A 237 18.52 -11.97 9.90
N PRO A 238 19.16 -11.10 10.72
CA PRO A 238 20.01 -10.02 10.22
C PRO A 238 21.16 -10.51 9.33
N LYS A 239 21.70 -11.71 9.58
CA LYS A 239 22.76 -12.28 8.75
C LYS A 239 22.26 -12.66 7.37
N VAL A 240 21.06 -13.24 7.27
CA VAL A 240 20.38 -13.50 6.00
C VAL A 240 20.21 -12.20 5.22
N PHE A 241 19.76 -11.14 5.87
CA PHE A 241 19.63 -9.82 5.24
C PHE A 241 20.96 -9.33 4.64
N THR A 242 22.05 -9.39 5.41
CA THR A 242 23.39 -9.01 4.91
C THR A 242 23.80 -9.85 3.70
N ASN A 243 23.54 -11.15 3.71
CA ASN A 243 23.83 -12.04 2.57
C ASN A 243 22.98 -11.70 1.34
N MET A 244 21.69 -11.37 1.53
CA MET A 244 20.83 -10.88 0.44
C MET A 244 21.36 -9.59 -0.17
N LEU A 245 21.82 -8.65 0.64
CA LEU A 245 22.44 -7.40 0.18
C LEU A 245 23.76 -7.66 -0.58
N SER A 246 24.51 -8.69 -0.19
CA SER A 246 25.69 -9.12 -0.94
C SER A 246 25.36 -9.58 -2.35
N HIS A 247 24.29 -10.37 -2.53
CA HIS A 247 23.81 -10.74 -3.86
C HIS A 247 23.37 -9.52 -4.69
N LEU A 248 22.66 -8.59 -4.09
CA LEU A 248 22.26 -7.34 -4.77
C LEU A 248 23.47 -6.48 -5.17
N ALA A 249 24.55 -6.50 -4.39
CA ALA A 249 25.78 -5.74 -4.65
C ALA A 249 26.52 -6.21 -5.91
N GLN A 250 26.28 -7.44 -6.38
CA GLN A 250 26.95 -8.00 -7.57
C GLN A 250 26.50 -7.35 -8.89
N THR A 251 25.29 -6.74 -8.92
CA THR A 251 24.83 -6.08 -10.15
C THR A 251 25.70 -4.87 -10.50
N THR A 252 25.83 -4.59 -11.79
CA THR A 252 26.50 -3.37 -12.28
C THR A 252 25.62 -2.12 -12.09
N LYS A 253 24.31 -2.30 -11.95
CA LYS A 253 23.33 -1.22 -11.78
C LYS A 253 23.39 -0.60 -10.38
N LYS A 254 22.84 0.60 -10.23
CA LYS A 254 22.57 1.18 -8.91
C LYS A 254 21.50 0.35 -8.22
N VAL A 255 21.59 0.20 -6.91
CA VAL A 255 20.61 -0.53 -6.11
C VAL A 255 19.98 0.43 -5.11
N TYR A 256 18.66 0.50 -5.17
CA TYR A 256 17.82 1.15 -4.17
C TYR A 256 16.99 0.10 -3.46
N LEU A 257 16.76 0.29 -2.18
CA LEU A 257 15.89 -0.62 -1.43
C LEU A 257 15.10 0.12 -0.36
N ARG A 258 13.88 -0.37 -0.14
CA ARG A 258 13.01 0.09 0.95
C ARG A 258 13.09 -0.90 2.09
N THR A 259 13.27 -0.37 3.29
CA THR A 259 13.30 -1.13 4.54
C THR A 259 12.39 -0.49 5.57
N SER A 260 12.10 -1.18 6.67
CA SER A 260 11.58 -0.49 7.83
C SER A 260 12.58 0.53 8.34
N VAL A 261 12.16 1.42 9.21
CA VAL A 261 13.04 2.47 9.75
C VAL A 261 14.13 1.94 10.68
N GLU A 262 14.00 0.68 11.09
CA GLU A 262 14.85 0.03 12.09
C GLU A 262 16.04 -0.71 11.48
N GLU A 263 16.01 -1.04 10.19
CA GLU A 263 17.13 -1.68 9.53
C GLU A 263 18.28 -0.69 9.31
N ASP A 264 19.48 -1.16 9.64
CA ASP A 264 20.72 -0.49 9.31
C ASP A 264 21.28 -1.03 7.98
N VAL A 265 21.42 -0.11 7.03
CA VAL A 265 22.01 -0.39 5.71
C VAL A 265 23.17 0.56 5.51
N ILE A 266 24.31 0.03 5.03
CA ILE A 266 25.42 0.88 4.62
C ILE A 266 25.07 1.50 3.26
N GLY A 267 24.84 2.81 3.28
CA GLY A 267 24.40 3.55 2.12
C GLY A 267 23.82 4.92 2.47
N LYS A 268 23.17 5.55 1.51
CA LYS A 268 22.48 6.83 1.71
C LYS A 268 21.01 6.57 1.90
N GLY A 269 20.52 6.71 3.15
CA GLY A 269 19.11 6.51 3.52
C GLY A 269 18.32 7.82 3.49
N LYS A 270 17.05 7.72 3.08
CA LYS A 270 16.06 8.80 3.14
C LYS A 270 14.78 8.28 3.78
N LEU A 271 14.31 8.97 4.80
CA LEU A 271 13.01 8.68 5.42
C LEU A 271 11.88 9.06 4.47
N MET A 272 10.87 8.20 4.37
CA MET A 272 9.71 8.39 3.52
C MET A 272 8.44 7.99 4.26
N THR A 273 7.35 8.73 4.03
CA THR A 273 6.01 8.34 4.50
C THR A 273 5.47 7.21 3.62
N VAL A 274 4.99 6.16 4.26
CA VAL A 274 4.29 5.05 3.59
C VAL A 274 2.79 5.25 3.69
N MET A 275 2.29 5.62 4.89
CA MET A 275 0.86 5.68 5.13
C MET A 275 0.51 6.69 6.21
N MET A 276 -0.60 7.38 5.99
CA MET A 276 -1.25 8.21 7.01
C MET A 276 -2.27 7.39 7.79
N VAL A 277 -2.50 7.80 9.02
CA VAL A 277 -3.50 7.20 9.90
C VAL A 277 -4.37 8.29 10.51
N LYS A 278 -5.68 8.05 10.49
CA LYS A 278 -6.63 8.77 11.33
C LYS A 278 -7.03 7.86 12.48
N GLN A 279 -6.67 8.26 13.68
CA GLN A 279 -7.09 7.58 14.90
C GLN A 279 -8.48 8.08 15.29
N LEU A 280 -9.43 7.17 15.45
CA LEU A 280 -10.79 7.49 15.88
C LEU A 280 -10.99 7.22 17.37
N HIS A 281 -10.38 6.15 17.89
CA HIS A 281 -10.50 5.73 19.28
C HIS A 281 -9.16 5.34 19.87
N LYS A 282 -9.09 5.17 21.18
CA LYS A 282 -7.93 4.63 21.89
C LYS A 282 -7.98 3.10 21.95
N PRO A 283 -6.85 2.40 22.06
CA PRO A 283 -5.48 2.92 22.25
C PRO A 283 -4.87 3.48 20.98
N SER A 284 -3.83 4.31 21.15
CA SER A 284 -3.02 4.81 20.03
C SER A 284 -2.14 3.71 19.45
N LEU A 285 -1.76 3.86 18.19
CA LEU A 285 -0.68 3.05 17.62
C LEU A 285 0.62 3.28 18.40
N PRO A 286 1.42 2.25 18.62
CA PRO A 286 2.75 2.42 19.21
C PRO A 286 3.61 3.28 18.27
N LEU A 287 4.55 4.04 18.83
CA LEU A 287 5.47 4.86 18.04
C LEU A 287 6.67 4.05 17.53
N GLU A 288 6.95 2.92 18.15
CA GLU A 288 8.08 2.06 17.83
C GLU A 288 7.62 0.79 17.10
N HIS A 289 8.51 0.21 16.30
CA HIS A 289 8.32 -1.04 15.58
C HIS A 289 7.18 -1.04 14.55
N LEU A 290 6.62 0.12 14.21
CA LEU A 290 5.58 0.22 13.18
C LEU A 290 6.12 -0.17 11.82
N TYR A 291 5.43 -1.09 11.18
CA TYR A 291 5.75 -1.55 9.84
C TYR A 291 4.50 -1.81 9.03
N ILE A 292 4.44 -1.26 7.86
CA ILE A 292 3.51 -1.66 6.81
C ILE A 292 4.18 -1.38 5.46
N ASN A 293 3.98 -2.28 4.52
CA ASN A 293 4.40 -2.09 3.14
C ASN A 293 3.29 -2.64 2.24
N GLU A 294 2.36 -1.78 1.94
CA GLU A 294 1.24 -2.06 1.05
C GLU A 294 1.34 -1.14 -0.17
N THR A 295 1.22 -1.73 -1.32
CA THR A 295 0.99 -1.05 -2.59
C THR A 295 -0.34 -1.54 -3.13
N ILE A 296 -1.18 -0.62 -3.51
CA ILE A 296 -2.46 -0.91 -4.17
C ILE A 296 -2.39 -0.39 -5.59
#